data_ab80b5a22dae9d5747f26639e3236e97
#
_entry.id   ab80b5a22dae9d5747f26639e3236e97
#
_cell.length_a   1.000
_cell.length_b   1.000
_cell.length_c   1.000
_cell.angle_alpha   90.00
_cell.angle_beta   90.00
_cell.angle_gamma   90.00
#
_symmetry.space_group_name_H-M   'P 1'
#
loop_
_entity.id
_entity.type
_entity.pdbx_description
1 polymer ?
#
loop_
_entity_poly.entity_id
_entity_poly.type
_entity_poly.pdbx_seq_one_letter_code
_entity_poly.pdbx_strand_id
1 'polypeptide(L)'
;SLVGSEMCIRDSLNAGIMPSAPLSAMKTGDWHEMVDINIKGVLNGVAAVLPTFTAQKAGQVIATSSVAGLKAYPGAAVYGGTKWFVREFMEVLRIESAMEGTNIRTATLYPAAIHTELLHTISDPGTSAGMQALYEKHGITPDRIAGVVAFAIEQPADTNVTEFTVGPTSQPW
;
A
#
# COMPACT_ATOMS: atom_id res chain seq x y z
N SER A 1 6.82 29.47 -5.41
CA SER A 1 6.11 29.44 -6.69
C SER A 1 6.68 28.28 -7.50
N LEU A 2 5.96 27.21 -7.63
CA LEU A 2 6.21 26.19 -8.64
C LEU A 2 5.73 26.75 -9.99
N VAL A 3 6.59 27.54 -10.60
CA VAL A 3 6.44 28.00 -11.98
C VAL A 3 7.37 27.15 -12.80
N GLY A 4 6.80 26.25 -13.53
CA GLY A 4 7.51 25.39 -14.46
C GLY A 4 6.77 24.05 -14.59
N SER A 5 6.39 23.73 -15.76
CA SER A 5 5.65 22.62 -16.32
C SER A 5 6.04 21.18 -15.89
N GLU A 6 6.60 20.97 -14.72
CA GLU A 6 6.78 19.67 -14.11
C GLU A 6 5.79 19.50 -12.96
N MET A 7 4.51 19.41 -13.32
CA MET A 7 3.50 18.93 -12.38
C MET A 7 3.85 17.51 -11.94
N CYS A 8 3.48 17.21 -10.69
CA CYS A 8 3.67 15.92 -10.06
C CYS A 8 3.27 14.79 -11.03
N ILE A 9 4.25 14.02 -11.49
CA ILE A 9 4.01 12.89 -12.40
C ILE A 9 4.01 11.56 -11.66
N ARG A 10 4.22 11.59 -10.35
CA ARG A 10 4.28 10.40 -9.50
C ARG A 10 3.68 10.70 -8.13
N ASP A 11 2.89 9.76 -7.62
CA ASP A 11 2.32 9.81 -6.27
C ASP A 11 2.47 8.48 -5.56
N SER A 12 2.76 8.53 -4.25
CA SER A 12 2.93 7.35 -3.41
C SER A 12 1.93 7.35 -2.26
N LEU A 13 0.96 6.45 -2.33
CA LEU A 13 -0.10 6.25 -1.34
C LEU A 13 0.38 5.26 -0.28
N ASN A 14 1.07 5.77 0.74
CA ASN A 14 1.75 4.93 1.74
C ASN A 14 1.12 5.00 3.13
N ALA A 15 0.31 6.01 3.46
CA ALA A 15 -0.31 6.13 4.77
C ALA A 15 -1.21 4.93 5.10
N GLY A 16 -1.10 4.42 6.33
CA GLY A 16 -1.91 3.28 6.77
C GLY A 16 -1.68 2.94 8.23
N ILE A 17 -2.67 2.26 8.81
CA ILE A 17 -2.65 1.74 10.18
C ILE A 17 -3.03 0.27 10.20
N MET A 18 -2.64 -0.45 11.26
CA MET A 18 -2.85 -1.88 11.42
C MET A 18 -3.31 -2.25 12.85
N PRO A 19 -4.34 -1.66 13.42
CA PRO A 19 -4.86 -2.05 14.74
C PRO A 19 -5.55 -3.42 14.65
N SER A 20 -4.73 -4.46 14.47
CA SER A 20 -5.19 -5.84 14.31
C SER A 20 -5.57 -6.46 15.65
N ALA A 21 -6.65 -7.24 15.65
CA ALA A 21 -7.15 -7.99 16.79
C ALA A 21 -8.07 -9.14 16.31
N PRO A 22 -8.25 -10.21 17.11
CA PRO A 22 -9.30 -11.19 16.82
C PRO A 22 -10.68 -10.53 16.69
N LEU A 23 -11.51 -11.00 15.74
CA LEU A 23 -12.87 -10.46 15.55
C LEU A 23 -13.71 -10.48 16.82
N SER A 24 -13.51 -11.51 17.67
CA SER A 24 -14.20 -11.64 18.96
C SER A 24 -13.89 -10.49 19.96
N ALA A 25 -12.78 -9.75 19.76
CA ALA A 25 -12.47 -8.58 20.58
C ALA A 25 -13.37 -7.37 20.28
N MET A 26 -14.18 -7.43 19.21
CA MET A 26 -15.18 -6.42 18.83
C MET A 26 -14.68 -4.97 18.84
N LYS A 27 -13.44 -4.74 18.42
CA LYS A 27 -12.83 -3.41 18.34
C LYS A 27 -13.36 -2.61 17.15
N THR A 28 -14.64 -2.31 17.15
CA THR A 28 -15.34 -1.68 16.02
C THR A 28 -14.81 -0.28 15.69
N GLY A 29 -14.32 0.47 16.67
CA GLY A 29 -13.66 1.77 16.45
C GLY A 29 -12.43 1.62 15.54
N ASP A 30 -11.57 0.65 15.84
CA ASP A 30 -10.37 0.34 15.04
C ASP A 30 -10.74 -0.08 13.60
N TRP A 31 -11.87 -0.79 13.43
CA TRP A 31 -12.34 -1.20 12.11
C TRP A 31 -12.71 -0.01 11.24
N HIS A 32 -13.45 0.95 11.80
CA HIS A 32 -13.83 2.17 11.10
C HIS A 32 -12.61 3.04 10.78
N GLU A 33 -11.70 3.19 11.72
CA GLU A 33 -10.47 3.96 11.52
C GLU A 33 -9.60 3.36 10.39
N MET A 34 -9.47 2.02 10.34
CA MET A 34 -8.77 1.37 9.22
C MET A 34 -9.45 1.65 7.87
N VAL A 35 -10.77 1.65 7.81
CA VAL A 35 -11.51 2.00 6.58
C VAL A 35 -11.24 3.46 6.19
N ASP A 36 -11.29 4.37 7.16
CA ASP A 36 -11.10 5.80 6.91
C ASP A 36 -9.67 6.11 6.43
N ILE A 37 -8.65 5.51 7.04
CA ILE A 37 -7.26 5.78 6.69
C ILE A 37 -6.83 4.94 5.48
N ASN A 38 -6.99 3.62 5.54
CA ASN A 38 -6.40 2.72 4.54
C ASN A 38 -7.20 2.67 3.22
N ILE A 39 -8.51 2.94 3.25
CA ILE A 39 -9.36 2.94 2.04
C ILE A 39 -9.63 4.36 1.58
N LYS A 40 -10.29 5.20 2.40
CA LYS A 40 -10.62 6.56 1.98
C LYS A 40 -9.38 7.41 1.70
N GLY A 41 -8.27 7.17 2.43
CA GLY A 41 -6.98 7.81 2.13
C GLY A 41 -6.49 7.52 0.71
N VAL A 42 -6.57 6.26 0.26
CA VAL A 42 -6.22 5.87 -1.12
C VAL A 42 -7.16 6.50 -2.13
N LEU A 43 -8.48 6.45 -1.89
CA LEU A 43 -9.47 7.08 -2.77
C LEU A 43 -9.21 8.59 -2.94
N ASN A 44 -8.97 9.29 -1.83
CA ASN A 44 -8.70 10.73 -1.84
C ASN A 44 -7.40 11.06 -2.57
N GLY A 45 -6.34 10.28 -2.35
CA GLY A 45 -5.06 10.47 -3.02
C GLY A 45 -5.20 10.31 -4.53
N VAL A 46 -5.83 9.22 -5.00
CA VAL A 46 -6.06 9.03 -6.43
C VAL A 46 -6.98 10.12 -7.00
N ALA A 47 -8.06 10.48 -6.31
CA ALA A 47 -8.96 11.53 -6.77
C ALA A 47 -8.24 12.89 -6.95
N ALA A 48 -7.24 13.16 -6.15
CA ALA A 48 -6.48 14.41 -6.22
C ALA A 48 -5.56 14.47 -7.46
N VAL A 49 -4.99 13.34 -7.90
CA VAL A 49 -3.99 13.32 -8.99
C VAL A 49 -4.57 12.86 -10.33
N LEU A 50 -5.62 12.04 -10.33
CA LEU A 50 -6.17 11.41 -11.52
C LEU A 50 -6.59 12.40 -12.61
N PRO A 51 -7.27 13.53 -12.32
CA PRO A 51 -7.62 14.49 -13.36
C PRO A 51 -6.40 15.06 -14.09
N THR A 52 -5.34 15.36 -13.35
CA THR A 52 -4.08 15.87 -13.90
C THR A 52 -3.38 14.83 -14.74
N PHE A 53 -3.24 13.60 -14.23
CA PHE A 53 -2.58 12.51 -14.94
C PHE A 53 -3.33 12.13 -16.24
N THR A 54 -4.66 12.14 -16.20
CA THR A 54 -5.50 11.89 -17.38
C THR A 54 -5.31 12.99 -18.44
N ALA A 55 -5.31 14.25 -18.03
CA ALA A 55 -5.16 15.39 -18.96
C ALA A 55 -3.77 15.40 -19.63
N GLN A 56 -2.71 15.09 -18.89
CA GLN A 56 -1.34 15.05 -19.43
C GLN A 56 -1.00 13.73 -20.12
N LYS A 57 -1.87 12.72 -20.05
CA LYS A 57 -1.66 11.34 -20.56
C LYS A 57 -0.36 10.71 -20.07
N ALA A 58 -0.01 10.96 -18.84
CA ALA A 58 1.17 10.44 -18.18
C ALA A 58 1.02 10.58 -16.66
N GLY A 59 1.50 9.60 -15.91
CA GLY A 59 1.52 9.61 -14.45
C GLY A 59 1.95 8.27 -13.90
N GLN A 60 2.23 8.24 -12.60
CA GLN A 60 2.46 7.00 -11.90
C GLN A 60 1.88 7.07 -10.48
N VAL A 61 1.05 6.09 -10.15
CA VAL A 61 0.52 5.90 -8.79
C VAL A 61 1.15 4.65 -8.19
N ILE A 62 1.73 4.78 -7.02
CA ILE A 62 2.30 3.66 -6.26
C ILE A 62 1.53 3.54 -4.96
N ALA A 63 0.97 2.38 -4.64
CA ALA A 63 0.22 2.15 -3.42
C ALA A 63 0.82 1.04 -2.56
N THR A 64 0.86 1.27 -1.25
CA THR A 64 1.34 0.29 -0.29
C THR A 64 0.17 -0.56 0.22
N SER A 65 0.09 -1.80 -0.29
CA SER A 65 -0.75 -2.85 0.26
C SER A 65 -0.01 -3.61 1.39
N SER A 66 -0.03 -4.92 1.39
CA SER A 66 0.65 -5.82 2.34
C SER A 66 0.56 -7.25 1.82
N VAL A 67 1.39 -8.16 2.31
CA VAL A 67 1.13 -9.61 2.15
C VAL A 67 -0.24 -10.01 2.71
N ALA A 68 -0.82 -9.26 3.64
CA ALA A 68 -2.19 -9.41 4.09
C ALA A 68 -3.25 -9.02 3.04
N GLY A 69 -2.87 -8.36 1.96
CA GLY A 69 -3.68 -8.16 0.76
C GLY A 69 -3.60 -9.29 -0.26
N LEU A 70 -2.82 -10.35 0.04
CA LEU A 70 -2.66 -11.55 -0.80
C LEU A 70 -3.16 -12.82 -0.12
N LYS A 71 -3.12 -12.85 1.20
CA LYS A 71 -3.49 -14.00 2.04
C LYS A 71 -4.27 -13.55 3.27
N ALA A 72 -5.17 -14.41 3.74
CA ALA A 72 -5.87 -14.17 4.99
C ALA A 72 -5.02 -14.61 6.20
N TYR A 73 -5.03 -13.79 7.24
CA TYR A 73 -4.37 -14.08 8.51
C TYR A 73 -5.34 -13.91 9.68
N PRO A 74 -5.32 -14.80 10.69
CA PRO A 74 -6.06 -14.57 11.92
C PRO A 74 -5.73 -13.22 12.55
N GLY A 75 -6.73 -12.51 13.03
CA GLY A 75 -6.58 -11.17 13.62
C GLY A 75 -6.49 -10.01 12.61
N ALA A 76 -6.33 -10.30 11.33
CA ALA A 76 -6.18 -9.28 10.29
C ALA A 76 -7.41 -9.11 9.38
N ALA A 77 -8.61 -9.48 9.84
CA ALA A 77 -9.79 -9.49 8.97
C ALA A 77 -10.07 -8.14 8.31
N VAL A 78 -10.12 -7.05 9.07
CA VAL A 78 -10.39 -5.71 8.53
C VAL A 78 -9.14 -5.13 7.88
N TYR A 79 -7.97 -5.22 8.54
CA TYR A 79 -6.71 -4.80 7.95
C TYR A 79 -6.47 -5.47 6.58
N GLY A 80 -6.54 -6.80 6.54
CA GLY A 80 -6.43 -7.55 5.29
C GLY A 80 -7.45 -7.10 4.26
N GLY A 81 -8.72 -6.95 4.64
CA GLY A 81 -9.75 -6.43 3.76
C GLY A 81 -9.41 -5.07 3.14
N THR A 82 -8.85 -4.13 3.94
CA THR A 82 -8.41 -2.83 3.39
C THR A 82 -7.24 -2.99 2.40
N LYS A 83 -6.34 -3.95 2.63
CA LYS A 83 -5.20 -4.20 1.74
C LYS A 83 -5.58 -4.99 0.48
N TRP A 84 -6.62 -5.83 0.54
CA TRP A 84 -7.26 -6.43 -0.64
C TRP A 84 -7.95 -5.36 -1.50
N PHE A 85 -8.64 -4.39 -0.86
CA PHE A 85 -9.20 -3.24 -1.57
C PHE A 85 -8.14 -2.50 -2.39
N VAL A 86 -7.00 -2.18 -1.79
CA VAL A 86 -5.90 -1.50 -2.49
C VAL A 86 -5.45 -2.28 -3.72
N ARG A 87 -5.31 -3.60 -3.59
CA ARG A 87 -4.94 -4.47 -4.72
C ARG A 87 -5.91 -4.36 -5.88
N GLU A 88 -7.20 -4.56 -5.60
CA GLU A 88 -8.26 -4.50 -6.62
C GLU A 88 -8.33 -3.12 -7.27
N PHE A 89 -8.36 -2.08 -6.44
CA PHE A 89 -8.48 -0.70 -6.91
C PHE A 89 -7.33 -0.30 -7.85
N MET A 90 -6.10 -0.65 -7.50
CA MET A 90 -4.92 -0.32 -8.31
C MET A 90 -4.88 -1.11 -9.63
N GLU A 91 -5.35 -2.35 -9.63
CA GLU A 91 -5.42 -3.15 -10.85
C GLU A 91 -6.51 -2.63 -11.80
N VAL A 92 -7.67 -2.26 -11.28
CA VAL A 92 -8.74 -1.63 -12.08
C VAL A 92 -8.24 -0.30 -12.66
N LEU A 93 -7.57 0.55 -11.88
CA LEU A 93 -6.97 1.80 -12.37
C LEU A 93 -6.01 1.54 -13.53
N ARG A 94 -5.19 0.50 -13.44
CA ARG A 94 -4.27 0.11 -14.52
C ARG A 94 -5.00 -0.29 -15.79
N ILE A 95 -6.04 -1.12 -15.66
CA ILE A 95 -6.83 -1.62 -16.79
C ILE A 95 -7.54 -0.46 -17.49
N GLU A 96 -8.22 0.38 -16.72
CA GLU A 96 -8.95 1.55 -17.24
C GLU A 96 -8.01 2.55 -17.92
N SER A 97 -6.82 2.80 -17.31
CA SER A 97 -5.80 3.65 -17.92
C SER A 97 -5.37 3.14 -19.31
N ALA A 98 -5.19 1.83 -19.45
CA ALA A 98 -4.84 1.24 -20.74
C ALA A 98 -6.00 1.35 -21.76
N MET A 99 -7.24 1.11 -21.32
CA MET A 99 -8.42 1.20 -22.19
C MET A 99 -8.70 2.63 -22.66
N GLU A 100 -8.45 3.61 -21.80
CA GLU A 100 -8.70 5.04 -22.06
C GLU A 100 -7.49 5.75 -22.71
N GLY A 101 -6.35 5.07 -22.81
CA GLY A 101 -5.12 5.65 -23.37
C GLY A 101 -4.56 6.82 -22.56
N THR A 102 -4.72 6.78 -21.24
CA THR A 102 -4.20 7.80 -20.33
C THR A 102 -2.73 7.58 -19.95
N ASN A 103 -2.18 6.39 -20.23
CA ASN A 103 -0.79 6.00 -19.97
C ASN A 103 -0.36 6.17 -18.49
N ILE A 104 -1.29 6.07 -17.54
CA ILE A 104 -0.98 6.11 -16.12
C ILE A 104 -0.46 4.75 -15.71
N ARG A 105 0.76 4.72 -15.17
CA ARG A 105 1.37 3.53 -14.62
C ARG A 105 0.92 3.33 -13.17
N THR A 106 0.76 2.07 -12.76
CA THR A 106 0.41 1.73 -11.38
C THR A 106 1.40 0.72 -10.82
N ALA A 107 1.71 0.82 -9.54
CA ALA A 107 2.48 -0.20 -8.84
C ALA A 107 1.87 -0.46 -7.45
N THR A 108 1.65 -1.72 -7.12
CA THR A 108 1.18 -2.13 -5.79
C THR A 108 2.27 -2.89 -5.06
N LEU A 109 2.63 -2.40 -3.88
CA LEU A 109 3.61 -3.03 -3.01
C LEU A 109 2.91 -3.92 -1.99
N TYR A 110 3.45 -5.12 -1.79
CA TYR A 110 3.01 -6.06 -0.75
C TYR A 110 4.17 -6.36 0.22
N PRO A 111 4.46 -5.44 1.15
CA PRO A 111 5.49 -5.68 2.15
C PRO A 111 5.07 -6.78 3.13
N ALA A 112 6.05 -7.60 3.54
CA ALA A 112 5.95 -8.48 4.70
C ALA A 112 6.48 -7.75 5.96
N ALA A 113 7.30 -8.37 6.81
CA ALA A 113 7.81 -7.73 8.03
C ALA A 113 8.89 -6.67 7.72
N ILE A 114 8.51 -5.40 7.79
CA ILE A 114 9.41 -4.25 7.60
C ILE A 114 9.38 -3.39 8.86
N HIS A 115 10.53 -3.07 9.44
CA HIS A 115 10.64 -2.23 10.64
C HIS A 115 10.14 -0.81 10.36
N THR A 116 8.95 -0.49 10.86
CA THR A 116 8.30 0.81 10.77
C THR A 116 7.45 1.09 12.00
N GLU A 117 6.96 2.31 12.15
CA GLU A 117 6.03 2.71 13.22
C GLU A 117 4.66 1.99 13.14
N LEU A 118 4.38 1.22 12.10
CA LEU A 118 3.10 0.54 11.88
C LEU A 118 2.70 -0.36 13.06
N LEU A 119 3.67 -1.03 13.70
CA LEU A 119 3.41 -1.88 14.86
C LEU A 119 2.81 -1.13 16.05
N HIS A 120 3.13 0.17 16.20
CA HIS A 120 2.61 1.01 17.28
C HIS A 120 1.11 1.29 17.14
N THR A 121 0.52 1.01 15.98
CA THR A 121 -0.92 1.14 15.77
C THR A 121 -1.73 -0.06 16.27
N ILE A 122 -1.08 -1.16 16.68
CA ILE A 122 -1.76 -2.38 17.17
C ILE A 122 -2.25 -2.14 18.60
N SER A 123 -3.56 -2.09 18.76
CA SER A 123 -4.23 -1.79 20.03
C SER A 123 -4.47 -3.02 20.91
N ASP A 124 -4.40 -4.25 20.37
CA ASP A 124 -4.58 -5.50 21.10
C ASP A 124 -3.24 -6.00 21.66
N PRO A 125 -3.08 -6.15 23.00
CA PRO A 125 -1.80 -6.48 23.59
C PRO A 125 -1.23 -7.84 23.14
N GLY A 126 -2.08 -8.85 22.99
CA GLY A 126 -1.67 -10.19 22.55
C GLY A 126 -1.18 -10.19 21.11
N THR A 127 -1.92 -9.55 20.22
CA THR A 127 -1.55 -9.37 18.82
C THR A 127 -0.27 -8.53 18.70
N SER A 128 -0.16 -7.44 19.47
CA SER A 128 1.03 -6.59 19.49
C SER A 128 2.29 -7.35 19.87
N ALA A 129 2.24 -8.12 20.96
CA ALA A 129 3.40 -8.91 21.41
C ALA A 129 3.82 -9.96 20.37
N GLY A 130 2.86 -10.66 19.76
CA GLY A 130 3.14 -11.64 18.72
C GLY A 130 3.76 -11.02 17.47
N MET A 131 3.25 -9.86 17.04
CA MET A 131 3.78 -9.13 15.90
C MET A 131 5.17 -8.55 16.19
N GLN A 132 5.41 -8.01 17.38
CA GLN A 132 6.74 -7.53 17.77
C GLN A 132 7.77 -8.66 17.69
N ALA A 133 7.49 -9.82 18.27
CA ALA A 133 8.39 -10.98 18.23
C ALA A 133 8.67 -11.44 16.78
N LEU A 134 7.65 -11.41 15.90
CA LEU A 134 7.82 -11.73 14.48
C LEU A 134 8.74 -10.73 13.78
N TYR A 135 8.55 -9.43 14.02
CA TYR A 135 9.35 -8.38 13.39
C TYR A 135 10.78 -8.34 13.96
N GLU A 136 10.97 -8.56 15.26
CA GLU A 136 12.31 -8.69 15.84
C GLU A 136 13.09 -9.86 15.22
N LYS A 137 12.41 -10.97 14.96
CA LYS A 137 13.04 -12.16 14.38
C LYS A 137 13.32 -12.03 12.88
N HIS A 138 12.45 -11.39 12.13
CA HIS A 138 12.48 -11.43 10.67
C HIS A 138 12.59 -10.07 10.00
N GLY A 139 12.20 -8.98 10.66
CA GLY A 139 12.05 -7.67 10.06
C GLY A 139 13.29 -7.16 9.33
N ILE A 140 13.08 -6.52 8.19
CA ILE A 140 14.12 -5.83 7.42
C ILE A 140 13.89 -4.32 7.44
N THR A 141 14.90 -3.56 7.04
CA THR A 141 14.83 -2.09 7.06
C THR A 141 13.97 -1.52 5.93
N PRO A 142 13.34 -0.34 6.11
CA PRO A 142 12.52 0.32 5.09
C PRO A 142 13.27 0.63 3.78
N ASP A 143 14.59 0.80 3.84
CA ASP A 143 15.42 1.07 2.65
C ASP A 143 15.27 -0.01 1.56
N ARG A 144 14.97 -1.27 1.96
CA ARG A 144 14.72 -2.36 1.02
C ARG A 144 13.47 -2.10 0.18
N ILE A 145 12.44 -1.53 0.81
CA ILE A 145 11.21 -1.14 0.11
C ILE A 145 11.47 0.10 -0.76
N ALA A 146 12.18 1.09 -0.25
CA ALA A 146 12.54 2.28 -1.01
C ALA A 146 13.31 1.94 -2.31
N GLY A 147 14.23 0.97 -2.26
CA GLY A 147 14.93 0.49 -3.45
C GLY A 147 14.00 -0.13 -4.50
N VAL A 148 12.95 -0.88 -4.08
CA VAL A 148 11.96 -1.44 -5.01
C VAL A 148 11.07 -0.35 -5.60
N VAL A 149 10.69 0.65 -4.80
CA VAL A 149 9.95 1.83 -5.28
C VAL A 149 10.77 2.59 -6.32
N ALA A 150 12.05 2.85 -6.04
CA ALA A 150 12.95 3.51 -6.98
C ALA A 150 13.03 2.73 -8.31
N PHE A 151 13.20 1.41 -8.25
CA PHE A 151 13.18 0.56 -9.43
C PHE A 151 11.90 0.72 -10.26
N ALA A 152 10.72 0.74 -9.63
CA ALA A 152 9.46 0.93 -10.34
C ALA A 152 9.35 2.32 -11.00
N ILE A 153 9.90 3.34 -10.35
CA ILE A 153 9.91 4.72 -10.83
C ILE A 153 10.81 4.89 -12.06
N GLU A 154 11.97 4.24 -12.06
CA GLU A 154 13.01 4.35 -13.08
C GLU A 154 12.69 3.62 -14.39
N GLN A 155 11.64 2.81 -14.42
CA GLN A 155 11.28 2.11 -15.64
C GLN A 155 10.84 3.07 -16.76
N PRO A 156 11.10 2.72 -18.03
CA PRO A 156 10.64 3.49 -19.18
C PRO A 156 9.13 3.73 -19.16
N ALA A 157 8.68 4.80 -19.82
CA ALA A 157 7.28 5.22 -19.79
C ALA A 157 6.30 4.18 -20.38
N ASP A 158 6.77 3.31 -21.26
CA ASP A 158 6.01 2.22 -21.88
C ASP A 158 6.01 0.92 -21.05
N THR A 159 6.71 0.91 -19.91
CA THR A 159 6.87 -0.26 -19.05
C THR A 159 6.17 -0.05 -17.71
N ASN A 160 5.22 -0.92 -17.39
CA ASN A 160 4.50 -0.89 -16.11
C ASN A 160 4.87 -2.12 -15.27
N VAL A 161 5.50 -1.91 -14.13
CA VAL A 161 5.75 -2.98 -13.15
C VAL A 161 4.63 -2.91 -12.11
N THR A 162 3.68 -3.83 -12.20
CA THR A 162 2.36 -3.71 -11.56
C THR A 162 2.33 -4.12 -10.10
N GLU A 163 3.10 -5.16 -9.72
CA GLU A 163 3.04 -5.72 -8.37
C GLU A 163 4.44 -6.13 -7.89
N PHE A 164 4.71 -5.84 -6.61
CA PHE A 164 5.92 -6.27 -5.93
C PHE A 164 5.59 -6.89 -4.58
N THR A 165 5.96 -8.14 -4.39
CA THR A 165 5.94 -8.75 -3.05
C THR A 165 7.35 -8.73 -2.49
N VAL A 166 7.54 -8.05 -1.37
CA VAL A 166 8.86 -7.82 -0.76
C VAL A 166 8.85 -8.18 0.70
N GLY A 167 9.74 -9.06 1.11
CA GLY A 167 9.84 -9.46 2.49
C GLY A 167 11.17 -10.09 2.84
N PRO A 168 11.42 -10.33 4.13
CA PRO A 168 12.62 -11.00 4.61
C PRO A 168 12.72 -12.41 4.04
N THR A 169 13.90 -12.81 3.61
CA THR A 169 14.14 -14.19 3.14
C THR A 169 13.96 -15.25 4.24
N SER A 170 14.04 -14.83 5.50
CA SER A 170 13.87 -15.69 6.66
C SER A 170 12.40 -15.86 7.10
N GLN A 171 11.47 -15.03 6.60
CA GLN A 171 10.06 -15.08 7.01
C GLN A 171 9.26 -16.02 6.10
N PRO A 172 8.67 -17.11 6.63
CA PRO A 172 7.73 -17.95 5.88
C PRO A 172 6.34 -17.28 5.86
N TRP A 173 6.01 -16.60 4.81
CA TRP A 173 4.74 -15.89 4.61
C TRP A 173 3.95 -16.33 3.38
#